data_f5cf366f24eac11069e3e5b2c4dca4cf
#
_entry.id   f5cf366f24eac11069e3e5b2c4dca4cf
#
_cell.length_a   1.000
_cell.length_b   1.000
_cell.length_c   1.000
_cell.angle_alpha   90.00
_cell.angle_beta   90.00
_cell.angle_gamma   90.00
#
_symmetry.space_group_name_H-M   'P 1'
#
loop_
_entity.id
_entity.type
_entity.pdbx_description
1 polymer ?
#
loop_
_entity_poly.entity_id
_entity_poly.type
_entity_poly.pdbx_seq_one_letter_code
_entity_poly.pdbx_strand_id
1 'polypeptide(L)'
;MYKRQGYDCIVPVPATSRRRGYNVPERMAQPLAHALGLPLLPKALCRVRAGRHQAGLSLDERLANAAGAFRAQGPELVEGKRVLLVDDVITTGATAAACAQALLDAGAHSVFAVAMAVTENEMDAPSRASGR
;
A
#
# COMPACT_ATOMS: atom_id res chain seq x y z
N MET A 1 7.51 7.97 -26.47
CA MET A 1 6.84 8.49 -25.42
C MET A 1 7.59 8.49 -24.15
N TYR A 2 7.49 9.51 -23.42
CA TYR A 2 8.28 9.60 -22.24
C TYR A 2 7.55 8.94 -21.07
N LYS A 3 8.30 8.57 -20.07
CA LYS A 3 7.76 7.97 -18.93
C LYS A 3 7.20 9.00 -18.01
N ARG A 4 6.01 8.82 -17.58
CA ARG A 4 5.47 9.76 -16.71
C ARG A 4 5.94 9.54 -15.38
N GLN A 5 6.43 10.51 -14.73
CA GLN A 5 6.78 10.55 -13.34
C GLN A 5 7.64 9.42 -12.86
N GLY A 6 8.13 8.64 -13.75
CA GLY A 6 9.02 7.58 -13.36
C GLY A 6 8.39 6.36 -12.75
N TYR A 7 7.09 6.12 -13.00
CA TYR A 7 6.44 4.91 -12.52
C TYR A 7 6.21 3.97 -13.68
N ASP A 8 6.24 2.67 -13.38
CA ASP A 8 6.09 1.65 -14.40
C ASP A 8 4.80 0.85 -14.25
N CYS A 9 4.25 0.79 -13.07
CA CYS A 9 3.02 0.04 -12.84
C CYS A 9 2.35 0.48 -11.56
N ILE A 10 1.12 0.07 -11.38
CA ILE A 10 0.33 0.39 -10.20
C ILE A 10 -0.09 -0.90 -9.54
N VAL A 11 0.10 -0.98 -8.23
CA VAL A 11 -0.27 -2.15 -7.45
C VAL A 11 -1.18 -1.70 -6.32
N PRO A 12 -2.39 -2.22 -6.22
CA PRO A 12 -3.25 -1.87 -5.09
C PRO A 12 -2.93 -2.73 -3.88
N VAL A 13 -3.13 -2.16 -2.70
CA VAL A 13 -2.98 -2.92 -1.47
C VAL A 13 -4.09 -3.96 -1.42
N PRO A 14 -3.78 -5.23 -1.08
CA PRO A 14 -4.82 -6.26 -1.03
C PRO A 14 -5.85 -5.96 0.05
N ALA A 15 -7.08 -6.31 -0.22
CA ALA A 15 -8.17 -6.04 0.70
C ALA A 15 -7.96 -6.77 2.01
N THR A 16 -8.32 -6.12 3.09
CA THR A 16 -8.18 -6.71 4.41
C THR A 16 -9.47 -7.32 4.89
N SER A 17 -10.58 -7.04 4.22
CA SER A 17 -11.87 -7.54 4.64
C SER A 17 -12.58 -8.16 3.46
N ARG A 18 -13.14 -9.32 3.65
CA ARG A 18 -13.89 -9.97 2.61
C ARG A 18 -15.34 -9.59 2.62
N ARG A 19 -15.76 -8.83 3.59
CA ARG A 19 -17.14 -8.49 3.72
C ARG A 19 -17.66 -7.68 2.57
N ARG A 20 -16.79 -6.87 1.98
CA ARG A 20 -17.22 -6.00 0.91
C ARG A 20 -17.35 -6.70 -0.41
N GLY A 21 -16.77 -7.86 -0.55
CA GLY A 21 -16.81 -8.58 -1.79
C GLY A 21 -15.99 -7.97 -2.91
N TYR A 22 -15.22 -6.92 -2.62
CA TYR A 22 -14.32 -6.33 -3.61
C TYR A 22 -13.22 -5.58 -2.88
N ASN A 23 -12.19 -5.27 -3.61
CA ASN A 23 -11.01 -4.60 -3.08
C ASN A 23 -11.16 -3.12 -3.36
N VAL A 24 -11.31 -2.32 -2.30
CA VAL A 24 -11.49 -0.88 -2.46
C VAL A 24 -10.26 -0.22 -3.07
N PRO A 25 -9.03 -0.50 -2.59
CA PRO A 25 -7.87 0.09 -3.25
C PRO A 25 -7.79 -0.25 -4.74
N GLU A 26 -8.17 -1.47 -5.10
CA GLU A 26 -8.14 -1.85 -6.50
C GLU A 26 -9.13 -1.02 -7.31
N ARG A 27 -10.33 -0.83 -6.77
CA ARG A 27 -11.33 -0.03 -7.47
C ARG A 27 -10.91 1.41 -7.62
N MET A 28 -10.19 1.91 -6.63
CA MET A 28 -9.68 3.27 -6.70
C MET A 28 -8.50 3.39 -7.64
N ALA A 29 -7.73 2.36 -7.77
CA ALA A 29 -6.56 2.39 -8.62
C ALA A 29 -6.90 2.31 -10.10
N GLN A 30 -8.06 1.78 -10.45
CA GLN A 30 -8.42 1.61 -11.85
C GLN A 30 -8.46 2.92 -12.62
N PRO A 31 -9.18 3.95 -12.17
CA PRO A 31 -9.17 5.19 -12.91
C PRO A 31 -7.81 5.88 -12.89
N LEU A 32 -7.05 5.69 -11.82
CA LEU A 32 -5.72 6.26 -11.77
C LEU A 32 -4.81 5.62 -12.80
N ALA A 33 -4.88 4.31 -12.92
CA ALA A 33 -4.08 3.59 -13.91
C ALA A 33 -4.44 4.04 -15.32
N HIS A 34 -5.73 4.20 -15.56
CA HIS A 34 -6.19 4.65 -16.85
C HIS A 34 -5.68 6.05 -17.15
N ALA A 35 -5.78 6.94 -16.19
CA ALA A 35 -5.36 8.32 -16.38
C ALA A 35 -3.87 8.45 -16.60
N LEU A 36 -3.08 7.63 -15.94
CA LEU A 36 -1.64 7.69 -16.07
C LEU A 36 -1.09 6.82 -17.20
N GLY A 37 -1.92 5.98 -17.78
CA GLY A 37 -1.47 5.09 -18.84
C GLY A 37 -0.55 4.00 -18.33
N LEU A 38 -0.74 3.56 -17.08
CA LEU A 38 0.11 2.55 -16.49
C LEU A 38 -0.66 1.26 -16.30
N PRO A 39 0.01 0.11 -16.39
CA PRO A 39 -0.68 -1.14 -16.12
C PRO A 39 -1.03 -1.28 -14.65
N LEU A 40 -2.20 -1.82 -14.40
CA LEU A 40 -2.66 -2.11 -13.08
C LEU A 40 -2.43 -3.58 -12.83
N LEU A 41 -1.74 -3.91 -11.73
CA LEU A 41 -1.38 -5.28 -11.40
C LEU A 41 -2.09 -5.67 -10.11
N PRO A 42 -3.37 -6.03 -10.18
CA PRO A 42 -4.15 -6.22 -8.95
C PRO A 42 -3.76 -7.46 -8.16
N LYS A 43 -3.04 -8.38 -8.79
CA LYS A 43 -2.64 -9.59 -8.10
C LYS A 43 -1.16 -9.67 -7.82
N ALA A 44 -0.46 -8.55 -7.94
CA ALA A 44 0.98 -8.56 -7.68
C ALA A 44 1.29 -8.73 -6.19
N LEU A 45 0.36 -8.38 -5.32
CA LEU A 45 0.51 -8.59 -3.88
C LEU A 45 -0.63 -9.44 -3.37
N CYS A 46 -0.36 -10.23 -2.36
CA CYS A 46 -1.42 -10.97 -1.69
C CYS A 46 -1.18 -10.94 -0.19
N ARG A 47 -2.24 -11.13 0.54
CA ARG A 47 -2.16 -11.26 1.98
C ARG A 47 -1.93 -12.73 2.29
N VAL A 48 -0.86 -13.05 2.99
CA VAL A 48 -0.48 -14.43 3.21
C VAL A 48 -0.94 -14.96 4.54
N ARG A 49 -1.40 -14.10 5.43
CA ARG A 49 -1.99 -14.58 6.67
C ARG A 49 -2.92 -13.51 7.19
N ALA A 50 -3.90 -13.94 7.92
CA ALA A 50 -4.83 -13.05 8.55
C ALA A 50 -4.08 -12.27 9.59
N GLY A 51 -4.34 -11.03 9.69
CA GLY A 51 -3.69 -10.22 10.68
C GLY A 51 -4.11 -10.68 12.05
N ARG A 52 -3.22 -10.59 13.02
CA ARG A 52 -3.58 -10.79 14.36
C ARG A 52 -4.41 -9.63 14.82
N HIS A 53 -5.19 -9.87 15.85
CA HIS A 53 -5.93 -8.81 16.48
C HIS A 53 -4.95 -7.76 16.96
N GLN A 54 -5.15 -6.52 16.60
CA GLN A 54 -4.16 -5.49 16.86
C GLN A 54 -4.54 -4.54 17.97
N ALA A 55 -5.66 -4.77 18.65
CA ALA A 55 -6.04 -3.90 19.73
C ALA A 55 -5.03 -4.01 20.86
N GLY A 56 -4.61 -2.91 21.36
CA GLY A 56 -3.67 -2.90 22.46
C GLY A 56 -2.22 -3.05 22.10
N LEU A 57 -1.92 -3.20 20.84
CA LEU A 57 -0.53 -3.32 20.43
C LEU A 57 0.10 -1.94 20.26
N SER A 58 1.36 -1.84 20.59
CA SER A 58 2.11 -0.62 20.31
C SER A 58 2.35 -0.48 18.82
N LEU A 59 2.83 0.67 18.43
CA LEU A 59 3.15 0.89 17.02
C LEU A 59 4.21 -0.10 16.56
N ASP A 60 5.27 -0.30 17.36
CA ASP A 60 6.31 -1.23 16.98
C ASP A 60 5.77 -2.64 16.83
N GLU A 61 4.88 -3.03 17.72
CA GLU A 61 4.27 -4.35 17.65
C GLU A 61 3.38 -4.47 16.41
N ARG A 62 2.67 -3.41 16.06
CA ARG A 62 1.86 -3.43 14.86
C ARG A 62 2.70 -3.52 13.61
N LEU A 63 3.81 -2.81 13.58
CA LEU A 63 4.71 -2.90 12.43
C LEU A 63 5.27 -4.30 12.30
N ALA A 64 5.71 -4.87 13.41
CA ALA A 64 6.24 -6.22 13.37
C ALA A 64 5.17 -7.23 12.97
N ASN A 65 3.95 -7.02 13.44
CA ASN A 65 2.85 -7.92 13.11
C ASN A 65 2.47 -7.82 11.63
N ALA A 66 2.58 -6.63 11.06
CA ALA A 66 2.27 -6.44 9.65
C ALA A 66 3.37 -6.97 8.75
N ALA A 67 4.61 -6.95 9.22
CA ALA A 67 5.73 -7.43 8.42
C ALA A 67 5.50 -8.91 8.12
N GLY A 68 5.59 -9.31 6.91
CA GLY A 68 5.37 -10.69 6.55
C GLY A 68 3.93 -11.06 6.31
N ALA A 69 3.01 -10.11 6.49
CA ALA A 69 1.61 -10.38 6.21
C ALA A 69 1.31 -10.32 4.72
N PHE A 70 2.21 -9.78 3.94
CA PHE A 70 2.01 -9.62 2.51
C PHE A 70 3.17 -10.23 1.75
N ARG A 71 2.90 -10.67 0.56
CA ARG A 71 3.91 -11.28 -0.28
C ARG A 71 3.64 -10.91 -1.72
N ALA A 72 4.70 -10.71 -2.49
CA ALA A 72 4.56 -10.52 -3.92
C ALA A 72 4.15 -11.83 -4.56
N GLN A 73 3.15 -11.75 -5.42
CA GLN A 73 2.67 -12.92 -6.12
C GLN A 73 3.11 -12.74 -7.55
N GLY A 74 3.99 -13.54 -8.02
CA GLY A 74 4.58 -13.32 -9.34
C GLY A 74 5.61 -12.22 -9.29
N PRO A 75 6.75 -12.46 -8.64
CA PRO A 75 7.75 -11.39 -8.49
C PRO A 75 8.20 -10.81 -9.81
N GLU A 76 8.16 -11.60 -10.87
CA GLU A 76 8.57 -11.10 -12.17
C GLU A 76 7.70 -9.94 -12.65
N LEU A 77 6.51 -9.77 -12.08
CA LEU A 77 5.65 -8.66 -12.47
C LEU A 77 6.20 -7.32 -12.02
N VAL A 78 6.96 -7.30 -10.94
CA VAL A 78 7.42 -6.05 -10.36
C VAL A 78 8.93 -5.91 -10.37
N GLU A 79 9.65 -6.93 -10.76
CA GLU A 79 11.10 -6.90 -10.72
C GLU A 79 11.63 -5.76 -11.58
N GLY A 80 12.48 -4.92 -11.00
CA GLY A 80 13.06 -3.78 -11.69
C GLY A 80 12.09 -2.64 -11.96
N LYS A 81 10.87 -2.73 -11.48
CA LYS A 81 9.88 -1.72 -11.79
C LYS A 81 9.75 -0.68 -10.69
N ARG A 82 9.35 0.49 -11.09
CA ARG A 82 9.04 1.56 -10.15
C ARG A 82 7.53 1.49 -9.94
N VAL A 83 7.15 1.14 -8.72
CA VAL A 83 5.78 0.76 -8.40
C VAL A 83 5.06 1.90 -7.68
N LEU A 84 3.86 2.18 -8.13
CA LEU A 84 2.97 3.09 -7.43
C LEU A 84 1.98 2.22 -6.66
N LEU A 85 2.08 2.25 -5.34
CA LEU A 85 1.23 1.44 -4.47
C LEU A 85 0.04 2.26 -4.03
N VAL A 86 -1.16 1.74 -4.18
CA VAL A 86 -2.38 2.50 -3.91
C VAL A 86 -3.14 1.89 -2.75
N ASP A 87 -3.49 2.72 -1.78
CA ASP A 87 -4.34 2.31 -0.67
C ASP A 87 -5.49 3.31 -0.56
N ASP A 88 -6.54 2.95 0.14
CA ASP A 88 -7.66 3.88 0.30
C ASP A 88 -7.42 4.84 1.47
N VAL A 89 -6.93 4.35 2.59
CA VAL A 89 -6.68 5.18 3.76
C VAL A 89 -5.38 4.74 4.41
N ILE A 90 -4.53 5.68 4.71
CA ILE A 90 -3.31 5.40 5.46
C ILE A 90 -3.47 5.99 6.86
N THR A 91 -3.32 5.17 7.88
CA THR A 91 -3.39 5.63 9.26
C THR A 91 -2.00 5.68 9.88
N THR A 92 -1.39 4.54 10.13
CA THR A 92 -0.06 4.52 10.72
C THR A 92 1.02 4.29 9.68
N GLY A 93 0.62 3.82 8.50
CA GLY A 93 1.59 3.46 7.48
C GLY A 93 2.09 2.03 7.59
N ALA A 94 1.64 1.28 8.59
CA ALA A 94 2.16 -0.08 8.79
C ALA A 94 1.83 -0.99 7.62
N THR A 95 0.60 -0.92 7.13
CA THR A 95 0.20 -1.76 6.00
C THR A 95 0.95 -1.37 4.73
N ALA A 96 1.02 -0.06 4.46
CA ALA A 96 1.73 0.39 3.26
C ALA A 96 3.20 0.02 3.34
N ALA A 97 3.82 0.14 4.51
CA ALA A 97 5.22 -0.21 4.67
C ALA A 97 5.45 -1.69 4.44
N ALA A 98 4.55 -2.53 4.96
CA ALA A 98 4.69 -3.98 4.78
C ALA A 98 4.52 -4.36 3.32
N CYS A 99 3.57 -3.75 2.63
CA CYS A 99 3.38 -4.00 1.21
C CYS A 99 4.56 -3.54 0.39
N ALA A 100 5.09 -2.37 0.72
CA ALA A 100 6.25 -1.85 0.00
C ALA A 100 7.45 -2.76 0.21
N GLN A 101 7.64 -3.25 1.43
CA GLN A 101 8.76 -4.14 1.70
C GLN A 101 8.63 -5.43 0.90
N ALA A 102 7.40 -5.98 0.81
CA ALA A 102 7.20 -7.19 0.04
C ALA A 102 7.54 -6.97 -1.43
N LEU A 103 7.19 -5.81 -1.97
CA LEU A 103 7.51 -5.51 -3.36
C LEU A 103 9.00 -5.31 -3.56
N LEU A 104 9.66 -4.63 -2.62
CA LEU A 104 11.11 -4.45 -2.72
C LEU A 104 11.83 -5.78 -2.60
N ASP A 105 11.36 -6.65 -1.71
CA ASP A 105 11.96 -7.98 -1.57
C ASP A 105 11.80 -8.81 -2.85
N ALA A 106 10.77 -8.53 -3.61
CA ALA A 106 10.55 -9.21 -4.89
C ALA A 106 11.34 -8.61 -6.03
N GLY A 107 12.11 -7.56 -5.76
CA GLY A 107 12.99 -6.98 -6.77
C GLY A 107 12.52 -5.67 -7.37
N ALA A 108 11.45 -5.07 -6.84
CA ALA A 108 11.03 -3.78 -7.36
C ALA A 108 12.12 -2.75 -7.16
N HIS A 109 12.28 -1.86 -8.11
CA HIS A 109 13.30 -0.84 -8.05
C HIS A 109 12.94 0.18 -6.96
N SER A 110 11.70 0.60 -6.90
CA SER A 110 11.26 1.54 -5.89
C SER A 110 9.75 1.44 -5.74
N VAL A 111 9.25 1.89 -4.60
CA VAL A 111 7.82 1.88 -4.32
C VAL A 111 7.44 3.22 -3.73
N PHE A 112 6.40 3.81 -4.27
CA PHE A 112 5.86 5.05 -3.75
C PHE A 112 4.39 4.81 -3.44
N ALA A 113 3.97 5.10 -2.21
CA ALA A 113 2.61 4.81 -1.78
C ALA A 113 1.75 6.06 -1.85
N VAL A 114 0.54 5.91 -2.35
CA VAL A 114 -0.42 7.00 -2.36
C VAL A 114 -1.73 6.49 -1.79
N ALA A 115 -2.50 7.40 -1.23
CA ALA A 115 -3.80 7.06 -0.66
C ALA A 115 -4.76 8.19 -0.92
N MET A 116 -6.05 7.87 -0.94
CA MET A 116 -7.04 8.90 -1.09
C MET A 116 -7.20 9.71 0.17
N ALA A 117 -6.90 9.14 1.32
CA ALA A 117 -7.01 9.85 2.58
C ALA A 117 -5.94 9.39 3.53
N VAL A 118 -5.48 10.31 4.36
CA VAL A 118 -4.54 10.01 5.42
C VAL A 118 -5.20 10.49 6.69
N THR A 119 -5.38 9.60 7.66
CA THR A 119 -5.95 10.04 8.92
C THR A 119 -4.82 10.44 9.84
N GLU A 120 -5.05 11.47 10.63
CA GLU A 120 -4.06 11.89 11.59
C GLU A 120 -4.38 11.25 12.88
N ASN A 121 -3.33 10.90 13.63
CA ASN A 121 -3.57 10.46 14.96
C ASN A 121 -3.89 11.64 15.81
N GLU A 122 -4.53 11.39 16.91
CA GLU A 122 -4.81 12.41 17.85
C GLU A 122 -3.63 13.12 18.34
N MET A 123 -2.50 12.47 18.37
CA MET A 123 -1.30 13.09 18.85
C MET A 123 -0.77 14.15 17.95
N ASP A 124 -1.12 14.09 16.69
CA ASP A 124 -0.65 15.12 15.76
C ASP A 124 -1.49 16.36 15.81
N ALA A 125 -2.71 16.24 16.18
CA ALA A 125 -3.59 17.38 16.17
C ALA A 125 -3.15 18.51 17.05
N PRO A 126 -2.71 18.29 18.27
CA PRO A 126 -2.25 19.39 19.10
C PRO A 126 -1.06 20.10 18.52
N SER A 127 -0.16 19.37 17.97
CA SER A 127 1.02 19.95 17.38
C SER A 127 0.64 20.87 16.27
N ARG A 128 -0.25 20.46 15.46
CA ARG A 128 -0.67 21.28 14.37
C ARG A 128 -1.38 22.49 14.86
N ALA A 129 -2.20 22.33 15.85
CA ALA A 129 -2.91 23.46 16.38
C ALA A 129 -1.98 24.48 16.94
N SER A 130 -0.95 24.07 17.60
CA SER A 130 -0.04 25.03 18.16
C SER A 130 0.82 25.65 17.12
N GLY A 131 0.92 25.09 16.00
CA GLY A 131 1.71 25.65 14.95
C GLY A 131 1.10 26.86 14.33
N ARG A 132 -0.08 27.21 14.67
CA ARG A 132 -0.72 28.33 14.09
C ARG A 132 -0.35 29.61 14.61
#